data_21c72143c3bc6438abd51f33606dce15
#
_entry.id   21c72143c3bc6438abd51f33606dce15
#
_cell.length_a   1.000
_cell.length_b   1.000
_cell.length_c   1.000
_cell.angle_alpha   90.00
_cell.angle_beta   90.00
_cell.angle_gamma   90.00
#
_symmetry.space_group_name_H-M   'P 1'
#
loop_
_entity.id
_entity.type
_entity.pdbx_description
1 polymer ?
#
loop_
_entity_poly.entity_id
_entity_poly.type
_entity_poly.pdbx_seq_one_letter_code
_entity_poly.pdbx_strand_id
1 'polypeptide(L)'
;RTAMAALPISLQDMAVKIKNKAWGHREEEFRVRNYKAYSDPDYWANVLYTKKYGRINNPTGIYGQAGDVLYIFVGDDVPEGATLKAEVINGSGIQGTAYDLKKGLNMVPTVKDYSNLFIQYVGNTSLESDVLITDYPALKIHVEQGVVNGFWNIEEHDDADWVDMMTNLATSDVFQVKGERMMFH
;
A
#
# COMPACT_ATOMS: atom_id res chain seq x y z
N ARG A 1 23.41 17.11 7.39
CA ARG A 1 23.66 16.44 8.71
C ARG A 1 22.96 17.15 9.86
N THR A 2 22.90 18.48 9.86
CA THR A 2 22.30 19.27 10.97
C THR A 2 20.79 19.07 11.11
N ALA A 3 20.06 18.95 10.01
CA ALA A 3 18.60 18.74 10.03
C ALA A 3 18.21 17.37 10.60
N MET A 4 19.00 16.33 10.39
CA MET A 4 18.75 15.01 10.97
C MET A 4 18.92 14.96 12.49
N ALA A 5 19.91 15.69 13.02
CA ALA A 5 20.18 15.71 14.45
C ALA A 5 19.04 16.32 15.31
N ALA A 6 18.11 17.06 14.65
CA ALA A 6 16.93 17.62 15.30
C ALA A 6 15.74 16.65 15.35
N LEU A 7 15.82 15.51 14.65
CA LEU A 7 14.76 14.50 14.65
C LEU A 7 14.85 13.58 15.86
N PRO A 8 13.75 12.98 16.32
CA PRO A 8 13.77 11.87 17.26
C PRO A 8 14.69 10.73 16.79
N ILE A 9 15.33 10.04 17.71
CA ILE A 9 16.32 8.97 17.40
C ILE A 9 15.71 7.92 16.46
N SER A 10 14.46 7.52 16.68
CA SER A 10 13.75 6.56 15.83
C SER A 10 13.62 7.02 14.36
N LEU A 11 13.40 8.31 14.14
CA LEU A 11 13.36 8.88 12.79
C LEU A 11 14.75 9.04 12.18
N GLN A 12 15.78 9.27 13.01
CA GLN A 12 17.16 9.27 12.54
C GLN A 12 17.57 7.87 12.06
N ASP A 13 17.25 6.82 12.82
CA ASP A 13 17.54 5.43 12.47
C ASP A 13 16.81 5.02 11.18
N MET A 14 15.55 5.39 11.05
CA MET A 14 14.81 5.19 9.80
C MET A 14 15.47 5.88 8.61
N ALA A 15 15.84 7.14 8.75
CA ALA A 15 16.51 7.88 7.68
C ALA A 15 17.87 7.27 7.29
N VAL A 16 18.57 6.67 8.25
CA VAL A 16 19.82 5.94 7.97
C VAL A 16 19.53 4.64 7.21
N LYS A 17 18.53 3.87 7.62
CA LYS A 17 18.12 2.64 6.93
C LYS A 17 17.71 2.93 5.48
N ILE A 18 16.86 3.93 5.28
CA ILE A 18 16.43 4.38 3.94
C ILE A 18 17.62 4.75 3.07
N LYS A 19 18.52 5.59 3.61
CA LYS A 19 19.72 6.04 2.88
C LYS A 19 20.64 4.90 2.49
N ASN A 20 20.82 3.93 3.37
CA ASN A 20 21.74 2.82 3.18
C ASN A 20 21.07 1.60 2.53
N LYS A 21 19.78 1.66 2.28
CA LYS A 21 18.95 0.51 1.83
C LYS A 21 19.16 -0.72 2.73
N ALA A 22 19.23 -0.49 4.04
CA ALA A 22 19.58 -1.50 5.03
C ALA A 22 18.32 -2.23 5.52
N TRP A 23 17.58 -2.82 4.60
CA TRP A 23 16.43 -3.67 4.88
C TRP A 23 16.80 -5.16 4.76
N GLY A 24 15.91 -6.02 5.23
CA GLY A 24 16.03 -7.45 5.10
C GLY A 24 15.84 -7.96 3.67
N HIS A 25 15.83 -9.29 3.54
CA HIS A 25 15.63 -9.97 2.27
C HIS A 25 14.33 -9.52 1.60
N ARG A 26 14.41 -9.04 0.36
CA ARG A 26 13.31 -8.51 -0.46
C ARG A 26 12.49 -7.37 0.16
N GLU A 27 12.80 -6.87 1.34
CA GLU A 27 11.97 -5.85 2.00
C GLU A 27 11.85 -4.55 1.18
N GLU A 28 12.92 -4.12 0.50
CA GLU A 28 12.90 -2.88 -0.30
C GLU A 28 11.78 -2.92 -1.35
N GLU A 29 11.56 -4.08 -1.96
CA GLU A 29 10.55 -4.30 -2.99
C GLU A 29 9.14 -3.97 -2.51
N PHE A 30 8.82 -4.33 -1.26
CA PHE A 30 7.50 -4.11 -0.68
C PHE A 30 7.39 -2.78 0.05
N ARG A 31 8.49 -2.29 0.62
CA ARG A 31 8.52 -1.03 1.36
C ARG A 31 8.44 0.20 0.46
N VAL A 32 9.01 0.15 -0.75
CA VAL A 32 9.09 1.31 -1.66
C VAL A 32 8.48 0.96 -3.00
N ARG A 33 7.23 1.38 -3.22
CA ARG A 33 6.48 1.04 -4.43
C ARG A 33 5.82 2.25 -5.07
N ASN A 34 5.52 2.12 -6.36
CA ASN A 34 4.70 3.05 -7.11
C ASN A 34 3.27 2.49 -7.20
N TYR A 35 2.28 3.29 -6.83
CA TYR A 35 0.88 2.93 -6.87
C TYR A 35 0.18 3.72 -7.97
N LYS A 36 -0.48 3.00 -8.87
CA LYS A 36 -1.31 3.59 -9.93
C LYS A 36 -2.71 3.89 -9.40
N ALA A 37 -3.33 4.93 -9.95
CA ALA A 37 -4.73 5.22 -9.66
C ALA A 37 -5.66 4.20 -10.35
N TYR A 38 -6.81 3.97 -9.72
CA TYR A 38 -7.93 3.22 -10.28
C TYR A 38 -9.17 4.10 -10.35
N SER A 39 -10.03 3.84 -11.31
CA SER A 39 -11.35 4.49 -11.40
C SER A 39 -12.23 4.04 -10.24
N ASP A 40 -13.14 4.91 -9.79
CA ASP A 40 -14.08 4.58 -8.72
C ASP A 40 -15.01 3.43 -9.15
N PRO A 41 -14.95 2.26 -8.49
CA PRO A 41 -15.78 1.11 -8.85
C PRO A 41 -17.25 1.32 -8.51
N ASP A 42 -17.59 2.17 -7.54
CA ASP A 42 -18.98 2.46 -7.21
C ASP A 42 -19.63 3.28 -8.32
N TYR A 43 -18.91 4.28 -8.85
CA TYR A 43 -19.39 5.06 -10.00
C TYR A 43 -19.67 4.14 -11.20
N TRP A 44 -18.69 3.32 -11.60
CA TRP A 44 -18.84 2.46 -12.78
C TRP A 44 -19.86 1.34 -12.57
N ALA A 45 -20.00 0.80 -11.37
CA ALA A 45 -21.07 -0.16 -11.07
C ALA A 45 -22.45 0.46 -11.25
N ASN A 46 -22.64 1.70 -10.81
CA ASN A 46 -23.89 2.44 -10.99
C ASN A 46 -24.18 2.72 -12.48
N VAL A 47 -23.17 3.18 -13.23
CA VAL A 47 -23.29 3.43 -14.68
C VAL A 47 -23.66 2.17 -15.45
N LEU A 48 -23.09 1.03 -15.07
CA LEU A 48 -23.31 -0.25 -15.74
C LEU A 48 -24.51 -1.02 -15.18
N TYR A 49 -25.24 -0.46 -14.21
CA TYR A 49 -26.36 -1.12 -13.51
C TYR A 49 -25.97 -2.49 -12.92
N THR A 50 -24.74 -2.59 -12.41
CA THR A 50 -24.21 -3.81 -11.80
C THR A 50 -23.97 -3.60 -10.30
N LYS A 51 -23.69 -4.71 -9.61
CA LYS A 51 -23.17 -4.61 -8.24
C LYS A 51 -21.67 -4.37 -8.29
N LYS A 52 -21.18 -3.66 -7.30
CA LYS A 52 -19.72 -3.55 -7.06
C LYS A 52 -19.17 -4.92 -6.65
N TYR A 53 -18.26 -5.45 -7.41
CA TYR A 53 -17.56 -6.70 -7.16
C TYR A 53 -16.09 -6.43 -6.84
N GLY A 54 -15.78 -6.00 -5.67
CA GLY A 54 -14.40 -5.85 -5.27
C GLY A 54 -14.06 -4.48 -4.76
N ARG A 55 -12.81 -4.35 -4.37
CA ARG A 55 -12.22 -3.17 -3.77
C ARG A 55 -10.98 -2.79 -4.52
N ILE A 56 -10.65 -1.52 -4.49
CA ILE A 56 -9.42 -0.99 -5.07
C ILE A 56 -8.35 -0.97 -3.99
N ASN A 57 -8.07 -2.12 -3.42
CA ASN A 57 -7.03 -2.24 -2.41
C ASN A 57 -5.77 -2.77 -3.07
N ASN A 58 -4.76 -1.90 -3.26
CA ASN A 58 -3.46 -2.39 -3.66
C ASN A 58 -2.75 -2.98 -2.44
N PRO A 59 -2.33 -4.24 -2.48
CA PRO A 59 -1.58 -4.84 -1.40
C PRO A 59 -0.23 -4.15 -1.25
N THR A 60 0.22 -4.00 -0.01
CA THR A 60 1.58 -3.56 0.27
C THR A 60 2.52 -4.71 0.60
N GLY A 61 1.97 -5.84 1.01
CA GLY A 61 2.72 -6.96 1.56
C GLY A 61 3.28 -6.66 2.97
N ILE A 62 2.72 -5.66 3.66
CA ILE A 62 3.15 -5.23 5.00
C ILE A 62 1.97 -5.32 5.94
N TYR A 63 2.21 -5.85 7.14
CA TYR A 63 1.25 -5.82 8.22
C TYR A 63 1.83 -5.23 9.50
N GLY A 64 0.98 -4.68 10.36
CA GLY A 64 1.32 -4.22 11.70
C GLY A 64 0.77 -5.12 12.78
N GLN A 65 1.39 -5.07 13.96
CA GLN A 65 0.88 -5.69 15.18
C GLN A 65 0.04 -4.70 15.98
N ALA A 66 -0.70 -5.19 16.98
CA ALA A 66 -1.47 -4.34 17.86
C ALA A 66 -0.58 -3.31 18.58
N GLY A 67 -0.91 -2.04 18.42
CA GLY A 67 -0.15 -0.93 19.00
C GLY A 67 0.98 -0.38 18.14
N ASP A 68 1.24 -0.98 16.98
CA ASP A 68 2.20 -0.40 16.02
C ASP A 68 1.65 0.88 15.38
N VAL A 69 2.58 1.71 14.94
CA VAL A 69 2.30 2.86 14.08
C VAL A 69 3.08 2.69 12.79
N LEU A 70 2.38 2.51 11.68
CA LEU A 70 3.00 2.44 10.36
C LEU A 70 3.30 3.87 9.88
N TYR A 71 4.56 4.14 9.55
CA TYR A 71 5.00 5.40 8.98
C TYR A 71 4.99 5.29 7.47
N ILE A 72 4.14 6.11 6.83
CA ILE A 72 3.91 6.08 5.39
C ILE A 72 4.34 7.42 4.80
N PHE A 73 5.36 7.39 3.95
CA PHE A 73 5.86 8.55 3.24
C PHE A 73 5.29 8.57 1.83
N VAL A 74 4.56 9.63 1.50
CA VAL A 74 4.05 9.88 0.15
C VAL A 74 4.95 10.92 -0.52
N GLY A 75 5.54 10.54 -1.66
CA GLY A 75 6.57 11.34 -2.32
C GLY A 75 6.05 12.63 -2.96
N ASP A 76 4.85 12.56 -3.53
CA ASP A 76 4.29 13.62 -4.34
C ASP A 76 2.92 14.07 -3.80
N ASP A 77 2.45 15.22 -4.27
CA ASP A 77 1.10 15.69 -3.97
C ASP A 77 0.06 14.75 -4.60
N VAL A 78 -1.00 14.46 -3.85
CA VAL A 78 -2.15 13.74 -4.40
C VAL A 78 -2.82 14.64 -5.43
N PRO A 79 -2.96 14.21 -6.69
CA PRO A 79 -3.54 15.03 -7.73
C PRO A 79 -4.96 15.49 -7.40
N GLU A 80 -5.33 16.65 -7.90
CA GLU A 80 -6.70 17.13 -7.82
C GLU A 80 -7.66 16.10 -8.45
N GLY A 81 -8.82 15.90 -7.85
CA GLY A 81 -9.80 14.91 -8.27
C GLY A 81 -9.44 13.47 -7.91
N ALA A 82 -8.35 13.24 -7.17
CA ALA A 82 -8.03 11.91 -6.66
C ALA A 82 -8.11 11.84 -5.13
N THR A 83 -8.28 10.63 -4.62
CA THR A 83 -8.16 10.31 -3.20
C THR A 83 -7.08 9.27 -2.98
N LEU A 84 -6.30 9.43 -1.92
CA LEU A 84 -5.29 8.48 -1.51
C LEU A 84 -5.52 8.11 -0.05
N LYS A 85 -5.67 6.80 0.21
CA LYS A 85 -5.91 6.29 1.57
C LYS A 85 -5.04 5.08 1.87
N ALA A 86 -4.70 4.91 3.14
CA ALA A 86 -4.25 3.64 3.69
C ALA A 86 -5.44 2.94 4.33
N GLU A 87 -5.71 1.70 3.97
CA GLU A 87 -6.69 0.87 4.65
C GLU A 87 -5.98 -0.24 5.41
N VAL A 88 -6.31 -0.35 6.69
CA VAL A 88 -5.78 -1.38 7.59
C VAL A 88 -6.85 -2.43 7.82
N ILE A 89 -6.63 -3.65 7.32
CA ILE A 89 -7.58 -4.75 7.38
C ILE A 89 -7.02 -5.86 8.28
N ASN A 90 -7.78 -6.26 9.28
CA ASN A 90 -7.36 -7.28 10.22
C ASN A 90 -7.57 -8.70 9.66
N GLY A 91 -6.52 -9.49 9.60
CA GLY A 91 -6.54 -10.88 9.15
C GLY A 91 -7.16 -11.03 7.76
N SER A 92 -8.05 -11.99 7.59
CA SER A 92 -8.83 -12.25 6.37
C SER A 92 -10.10 -11.40 6.26
N GLY A 93 -10.23 -10.34 7.07
CA GLY A 93 -11.37 -9.43 7.02
C GLY A 93 -11.52 -8.75 5.67
N ILE A 94 -12.77 -8.39 5.35
CA ILE A 94 -13.11 -7.71 4.10
C ILE A 94 -13.26 -6.20 4.25
N GLN A 95 -13.24 -5.69 5.46
CA GLN A 95 -13.33 -4.26 5.77
C GLN A 95 -12.30 -3.88 6.82
N GLY A 96 -11.72 -2.71 6.63
CA GLY A 96 -10.74 -2.14 7.51
C GLY A 96 -11.06 -0.71 7.91
N THR A 97 -10.13 -0.11 8.61
CA THR A 97 -10.14 1.32 8.91
C THR A 97 -9.29 2.04 7.87
N ALA A 98 -9.88 3.03 7.21
CA ALA A 98 -9.20 3.83 6.20
C ALA A 98 -8.75 5.17 6.78
N TYR A 99 -7.53 5.58 6.42
CA TYR A 99 -6.89 6.82 6.81
C TYR A 99 -6.50 7.60 5.56
N ASP A 100 -6.88 8.87 5.49
CA ASP A 100 -6.46 9.73 4.38
C ASP A 100 -4.95 9.97 4.42
N LEU A 101 -4.30 9.84 3.28
CA LEU A 101 -2.88 10.10 3.11
C LEU A 101 -2.66 11.40 2.34
N LYS A 102 -1.60 12.09 2.71
CA LYS A 102 -1.13 13.32 2.05
C LYS A 102 0.38 13.24 1.84
N LYS A 103 0.90 14.10 0.98
CA LYS A 103 2.33 14.24 0.76
C LYS A 103 3.12 14.36 2.07
N GLY A 104 4.24 13.71 2.14
CA GLY A 104 5.12 13.65 3.30
C GLY A 104 4.79 12.50 4.24
N LEU A 105 5.08 12.65 5.51
CA LEU A 105 4.91 11.64 6.54
C LEU A 105 3.45 11.55 7.01
N ASN A 106 2.91 10.34 6.98
CA ASN A 106 1.63 9.96 7.56
C ASN A 106 1.86 8.88 8.62
N MET A 107 1.04 8.87 9.65
CA MET A 107 1.10 7.90 10.75
C MET A 107 -0.22 7.13 10.81
N VAL A 108 -0.16 5.83 10.61
CA VAL A 108 -1.33 4.95 10.56
C VAL A 108 -1.24 3.94 11.70
N PRO A 109 -2.08 4.06 12.74
CA PRO A 109 -2.05 3.13 13.85
C PRO A 109 -2.70 1.79 13.48
N THR A 110 -2.16 0.71 14.05
CA THR A 110 -2.74 -0.63 14.01
C THR A 110 -3.25 -1.02 15.38
N VAL A 111 -4.48 -1.51 15.44
CA VAL A 111 -5.14 -1.84 16.72
C VAL A 111 -5.23 -3.34 16.99
N LYS A 112 -4.94 -4.17 16.01
CA LYS A 112 -4.97 -5.62 16.11
C LYS A 112 -3.75 -6.24 15.46
N ASP A 113 -3.38 -7.43 15.90
CA ASP A 113 -2.32 -8.22 15.30
C ASP A 113 -2.67 -8.60 13.85
N TYR A 114 -1.65 -8.78 13.03
CA TYR A 114 -1.78 -9.13 11.61
C TYR A 114 -2.70 -8.17 10.83
N SER A 115 -2.59 -6.87 11.14
CA SER A 115 -3.33 -5.81 10.44
C SER A 115 -2.65 -5.51 9.10
N ASN A 116 -3.19 -6.07 8.01
CA ASN A 116 -2.66 -5.90 6.67
C ASN A 116 -2.90 -4.47 6.16
N LEU A 117 -1.86 -3.86 5.60
CA LEU A 117 -1.92 -2.53 5.02
C LEU A 117 -2.19 -2.62 3.52
N PHE A 118 -3.15 -1.83 3.06
CA PHE A 118 -3.48 -1.64 1.65
C PHE A 118 -3.44 -0.16 1.29
N ILE A 119 -3.13 0.15 0.04
CA ILE A 119 -3.20 1.50 -0.51
C ILE A 119 -4.40 1.59 -1.46
N GLN A 120 -5.27 2.54 -1.20
CA GLN A 120 -6.38 2.91 -2.09
C GLN A 120 -6.02 4.23 -2.76
N TYR A 121 -5.78 4.20 -4.06
CA TYR A 121 -5.56 5.40 -4.86
C TYR A 121 -6.61 5.45 -5.95
N VAL A 122 -7.58 6.36 -5.80
CA VAL A 122 -8.77 6.44 -6.64
C VAL A 122 -8.78 7.77 -7.38
N GLY A 123 -8.81 7.71 -8.70
CA GLY A 123 -9.01 8.87 -9.56
C GLY A 123 -10.50 9.07 -9.87
N ASN A 124 -10.94 10.32 -9.82
CA ASN A 124 -12.31 10.68 -10.20
C ASN A 124 -12.46 10.73 -11.72
N THR A 125 -12.88 9.61 -12.29
CA THR A 125 -13.19 9.46 -13.71
C THR A 125 -14.68 9.22 -13.88
N SER A 126 -15.31 9.88 -14.87
CA SER A 126 -16.73 9.73 -15.16
C SER A 126 -17.00 9.82 -16.66
N LEU A 127 -18.18 9.45 -17.10
CA LEU A 127 -18.60 9.60 -18.50
C LEU A 127 -18.70 11.07 -18.95
N GLU A 128 -18.82 11.99 -17.99
CA GLU A 128 -18.97 13.43 -18.24
C GLU A 128 -17.61 14.17 -18.12
N SER A 129 -16.55 13.44 -17.78
CA SER A 129 -15.21 14.00 -17.58
C SER A 129 -14.28 13.60 -18.72
N ASP A 130 -13.51 14.55 -19.23
CA ASP A 130 -12.44 14.29 -20.18
C ASP A 130 -11.18 13.69 -19.49
N VAL A 131 -11.19 13.57 -18.15
CA VAL A 131 -10.08 13.05 -17.38
C VAL A 131 -10.05 11.53 -17.49
N LEU A 132 -8.95 10.99 -17.99
CA LEU A 132 -8.70 9.56 -18.05
C LEU A 132 -7.98 9.08 -16.80
N ILE A 133 -8.15 7.80 -16.45
CA ILE A 133 -7.42 7.22 -15.31
C ILE A 133 -5.90 7.25 -15.51
N THR A 134 -5.46 7.24 -16.76
CA THR A 134 -4.05 7.35 -17.15
C THR A 134 -3.46 8.73 -16.94
N ASP A 135 -4.28 9.76 -16.74
CA ASP A 135 -3.81 11.13 -16.47
C ASP A 135 -3.34 11.30 -15.02
N TYR A 136 -3.72 10.36 -14.15
CA TYR A 136 -3.24 10.33 -12.78
C TYR A 136 -1.85 9.67 -12.71
N PRO A 137 -0.80 10.40 -12.31
CA PRO A 137 0.54 9.83 -12.18
C PRO A 137 0.58 8.75 -11.10
N ALA A 138 1.45 7.79 -11.26
CA ALA A 138 1.74 6.84 -10.19
C ALA A 138 2.42 7.58 -9.02
N LEU A 139 1.95 7.31 -7.80
CA LEU A 139 2.51 7.91 -6.58
C LEU A 139 3.50 6.96 -5.94
N LYS A 140 4.70 7.47 -5.64
CA LYS A 140 5.72 6.72 -4.92
C LYS A 140 5.43 6.78 -3.43
N ILE A 141 5.24 5.62 -2.83
CA ILE A 141 4.95 5.47 -1.41
C ILE A 141 6.01 4.57 -0.78
N HIS A 142 6.49 5.00 0.38
CA HIS A 142 7.39 4.24 1.21
C HIS A 142 6.74 3.96 2.56
N VAL A 143 6.67 2.69 2.93
CA VAL A 143 6.16 2.24 4.23
C VAL A 143 7.35 1.81 5.09
N GLU A 144 7.61 2.56 6.14
CA GLU A 144 8.55 2.18 7.20
C GLU A 144 7.76 1.62 8.38
N GLN A 145 8.34 0.78 9.20
CA GLN A 145 7.66 0.01 10.23
C GLN A 145 6.72 -1.08 9.67
N GLY A 146 6.26 -1.95 10.54
CA GLY A 146 5.51 -3.13 10.18
C GLY A 146 6.42 -4.27 9.67
N VAL A 147 5.84 -5.44 9.59
CA VAL A 147 6.49 -6.67 9.15
C VAL A 147 6.21 -6.85 7.67
N VAL A 148 7.26 -7.08 6.89
CA VAL A 148 7.11 -7.42 5.46
C VAL A 148 6.79 -8.90 5.36
N ASN A 149 5.61 -9.20 4.84
CA ASN A 149 5.11 -10.54 4.53
C ASN A 149 5.21 -10.87 3.05
N GLY A 150 5.30 -9.81 2.24
CA GLY A 150 5.24 -9.92 0.79
C GLY A 150 3.82 -10.15 0.26
N PHE A 151 3.70 -10.08 -1.05
CA PHE A 151 2.53 -10.53 -1.82
C PHE A 151 3.00 -10.94 -3.21
N TRP A 152 2.34 -11.91 -3.80
CA TRP A 152 2.66 -12.33 -5.15
C TRP A 152 1.83 -11.54 -6.18
N ASN A 153 2.50 -11.05 -7.22
CA ASN A 153 1.88 -10.32 -8.33
C ASN A 153 2.26 -10.99 -9.66
N ILE A 154 1.29 -11.49 -10.39
CA ILE A 154 1.49 -12.20 -11.65
C ILE A 154 2.21 -11.36 -12.72
N GLU A 155 2.12 -10.02 -12.63
CA GLU A 155 2.79 -9.12 -13.57
C GLU A 155 4.27 -8.87 -13.24
N GLU A 156 4.71 -9.18 -12.02
CA GLU A 156 6.03 -8.81 -11.50
C GLU A 156 6.87 -10.02 -11.07
N HIS A 157 6.22 -11.14 -10.72
CA HIS A 157 6.85 -12.29 -10.07
C HIS A 157 6.67 -13.57 -10.85
N ASP A 158 7.64 -14.46 -10.77
CA ASP A 158 7.61 -15.80 -11.32
C ASP A 158 7.47 -16.87 -10.22
N ASP A 159 7.49 -18.15 -10.61
CA ASP A 159 7.37 -19.29 -9.69
C ASP A 159 8.53 -19.36 -8.69
N ALA A 160 9.73 -18.92 -9.07
CA ALA A 160 10.87 -18.89 -8.16
C ALA A 160 10.70 -17.83 -7.09
N ASP A 161 10.15 -16.65 -7.46
CA ASP A 161 9.78 -15.61 -6.51
C ASP A 161 8.72 -16.10 -5.52
N TRP A 162 7.72 -16.87 -6.00
CA TRP A 162 6.72 -17.46 -5.12
C TRP A 162 7.37 -18.37 -4.07
N VAL A 163 8.23 -19.27 -4.50
CA VAL A 163 8.93 -20.21 -3.59
C VAL A 163 9.80 -19.43 -2.58
N ASP A 164 10.52 -18.42 -3.06
CA ASP A 164 11.38 -17.61 -2.20
C ASP A 164 10.56 -16.82 -1.16
N MET A 165 9.48 -16.16 -1.56
CA MET A 165 8.60 -15.44 -0.64
C MET A 165 7.97 -16.37 0.39
N MET A 166 7.47 -17.52 -0.01
CA MET A 166 6.87 -18.50 0.91
C MET A 166 7.88 -19.09 1.87
N THR A 167 9.13 -19.25 1.46
CA THR A 167 10.17 -19.88 2.29
C THR A 167 10.86 -18.88 3.22
N ASN A 168 11.11 -17.67 2.74
CA ASN A 168 12.04 -16.75 3.38
C ASN A 168 11.39 -15.43 3.87
N LEU A 169 10.16 -15.12 3.46
CA LEU A 169 9.54 -13.84 3.74
C LEU A 169 8.19 -13.95 4.46
N ALA A 170 7.30 -14.85 4.02
CA ALA A 170 5.96 -14.96 4.58
C ALA A 170 5.98 -15.43 6.04
N THR A 171 5.37 -14.62 6.91
CA THR A 171 5.30 -14.85 8.36
C THR A 171 3.87 -14.83 8.91
N SER A 172 2.89 -14.48 8.05
CA SER A 172 1.46 -14.44 8.38
C SER A 172 0.72 -15.54 7.63
N ASP A 173 -0.34 -16.06 8.24
CA ASP A 173 -1.26 -17.03 7.61
C ASP A 173 -2.06 -16.43 6.44
N VAL A 174 -2.06 -15.11 6.30
CA VAL A 174 -2.74 -14.39 5.22
C VAL A 174 -1.70 -13.87 4.24
N PHE A 175 -1.73 -14.39 3.02
CA PHE A 175 -0.86 -13.97 1.93
C PHE A 175 -1.70 -13.50 0.74
N GLN A 176 -1.37 -12.31 0.20
CA GLN A 176 -2.11 -11.75 -0.90
C GLN A 176 -1.54 -12.21 -2.24
N VAL A 177 -2.45 -12.53 -3.17
CA VAL A 177 -2.11 -12.87 -4.56
C VAL A 177 -2.82 -11.90 -5.49
N LYS A 178 -2.06 -11.11 -6.23
CA LYS A 178 -2.57 -10.16 -7.21
C LYS A 178 -2.47 -10.75 -8.61
N GLY A 179 -3.63 -11.02 -9.22
CA GLY A 179 -3.75 -11.31 -10.63
C GLY A 179 -4.02 -10.02 -11.44
N GLU A 180 -4.15 -10.15 -12.76
CA GLU A 180 -4.42 -9.02 -13.65
C GLU A 180 -5.72 -8.29 -13.31
N ARG A 181 -6.74 -9.00 -12.87
CA ARG A 181 -8.11 -8.48 -12.66
C ARG A 181 -8.69 -8.80 -11.30
N MET A 182 -8.03 -9.62 -10.50
CA MET A 182 -8.51 -10.08 -9.20
C MET A 182 -7.38 -10.12 -8.19
N MET A 183 -7.74 -9.90 -6.95
CA MET A 183 -6.84 -10.08 -5.81
C MET A 183 -7.47 -11.09 -4.84
N PHE A 184 -6.66 -12.01 -4.37
CA PHE A 184 -7.02 -12.99 -3.34
C PHE A 184 -6.26 -12.69 -2.07
N HIS A 185 -6.91 -12.87 -0.94
CA HIS A 185 -6.31 -12.81 0.38
C HIS A 185 -7.09 -13.65 1.41
#